data_5836a272b0df6e916204eb850a4244ed
#
_entry.id   5836a272b0df6e916204eb850a4244ed
#
_cell.length_a   1.000
_cell.length_b   1.000
_cell.length_c   1.000
_cell.angle_alpha   90.00
_cell.angle_beta   90.00
_cell.angle_gamma   90.00
#
_symmetry.space_group_name_H-M   'P 1'
#
loop_
_entity.id
_entity.type
_entity.pdbx_description
1 polymer ?
#
loop_
_entity_poly.entity_id
_entity_poly.type
_entity_poly.pdbx_seq_one_letter_code
_entity_poly.pdbx_strand_id
1 'polypeptide(L)'
;EASEVTAVYGTDANPWEMTSSAADGFYNDAVGADFGGSVNPLFFAAFPSLEYDSWFTIGAGPGDADGLNSAFDSALTSLSDFNSGGDFIVNTFIGGSIFVVPGANSQGVPVAGRVLLGQFTTAGQVNALVNLQIRDQSQESHYAEGMTLTFPQIELGCMDETACNFNPDAEQDNGTCAENDDCGVCGGDNSSCGGCTDSTACNYDSAAVIDDGSCAVNDECGVCGGGGIADGACDC
;
A
#
# COMPACT_ATOMS: atom_id res chain seq x y z
N GLU A 1 26.69 21.89 3.95
CA GLU A 1 25.51 22.71 4.27
C GLU A 1 24.35 22.23 3.42
N ALA A 2 23.15 22.25 3.95
CA ALA A 2 22.02 21.59 3.33
C ALA A 2 21.42 22.45 2.22
N SER A 3 21.03 21.80 1.12
CA SER A 3 20.11 22.38 0.13
C SER A 3 18.72 22.58 0.77
N GLU A 4 17.95 23.54 0.32
CA GLU A 4 16.62 23.82 0.83
C GLU A 4 15.54 23.39 -0.18
N VAL A 5 14.42 22.85 0.31
CA VAL A 5 13.21 22.62 -0.50
C VAL A 5 12.48 23.96 -0.62
N THR A 6 12.32 24.46 -1.83
CA THR A 6 11.74 25.79 -2.10
C THR A 6 10.34 25.70 -2.67
N ALA A 7 9.96 24.63 -3.33
CA ALA A 7 8.61 24.40 -3.80
C ALA A 7 8.23 22.93 -3.87
N VAL A 8 6.93 22.66 -3.71
CA VAL A 8 6.23 21.46 -4.19
C VAL A 8 5.26 21.93 -5.28
N TYR A 9 5.26 21.27 -6.43
CA TYR A 9 4.48 21.75 -7.57
C TYR A 9 3.91 20.63 -8.43
N GLY A 10 2.93 20.97 -9.25
CA GLY A 10 2.37 20.11 -10.27
C GLY A 10 1.96 20.86 -11.53
N THR A 11 2.01 20.18 -12.66
CA THR A 11 1.55 20.62 -13.98
C THR A 11 0.90 19.45 -14.71
N ASP A 12 0.41 19.65 -15.93
CA ASP A 12 -0.09 18.57 -16.79
C ASP A 12 1.02 17.59 -17.21
N ALA A 13 2.25 18.06 -17.36
CA ALA A 13 3.40 17.23 -17.72
C ALA A 13 3.98 16.46 -16.50
N ASN A 14 3.96 17.09 -15.33
CA ASN A 14 4.46 16.55 -14.07
C ASN A 14 3.38 16.77 -12.99
N PRO A 15 2.37 15.88 -12.88
CA PRO A 15 1.32 16.04 -11.91
C PRO A 15 1.83 15.99 -10.45
N TRP A 16 1.17 16.73 -9.57
CA TRP A 16 1.29 16.55 -8.13
C TRP A 16 0.00 15.94 -7.63
N GLU A 17 0.08 14.75 -7.06
CA GLU A 17 -1.08 13.98 -6.63
C GLU A 17 -0.88 13.45 -5.21
N MET A 18 -1.94 13.53 -4.41
CA MET A 18 -2.06 12.87 -3.12
C MET A 18 -3.41 12.16 -3.10
N THR A 19 -3.40 10.84 -3.02
CA THR A 19 -4.61 10.02 -3.05
C THR A 19 -4.68 9.10 -1.84
N SER A 20 -5.89 8.78 -1.39
CA SER A 20 -6.13 7.83 -0.31
C SER A 20 -6.87 6.61 -0.82
N SER A 21 -6.48 5.42 -0.35
CA SER A 21 -7.23 4.18 -0.62
C SER A 21 -8.46 4.00 0.27
N ALA A 22 -8.65 4.84 1.29
CA ALA A 22 -9.82 4.81 2.15
C ALA A 22 -11.05 5.36 1.43
N ALA A 23 -12.23 4.75 1.68
CA ALA A 23 -13.49 5.22 1.10
C ALA A 23 -13.85 6.65 1.54
N ASP A 24 -13.46 7.04 2.76
CA ASP A 24 -13.68 8.37 3.32
C ASP A 24 -12.54 9.35 2.99
N GLY A 25 -11.51 8.89 2.26
CA GLY A 25 -10.37 9.69 1.82
C GLY A 25 -9.51 10.24 2.96
N PHE A 26 -9.18 11.54 2.89
CA PHE A 26 -8.40 12.25 3.89
C PHE A 26 -9.30 12.86 4.96
N TYR A 27 -8.87 12.76 6.21
CA TYR A 27 -9.53 13.44 7.31
C TYR A 27 -9.15 14.94 7.29
N ASN A 28 -10.16 15.80 7.27
CA ASN A 28 -10.03 17.24 7.40
C ASN A 28 -11.01 17.74 8.47
N ASP A 29 -10.47 18.46 9.44
CA ASP A 29 -11.28 19.03 10.53
C ASP A 29 -12.00 20.30 10.06
N ALA A 30 -13.23 20.50 10.50
CA ALA A 30 -14.05 21.67 10.11
C ALA A 30 -13.45 23.02 10.56
N VAL A 31 -12.54 23.01 11.54
CA VAL A 31 -11.79 24.17 12.02
C VAL A 31 -10.30 24.04 11.72
N GLY A 32 -9.94 23.10 10.84
CA GLY A 32 -8.59 22.86 10.38
C GLY A 32 -8.07 23.92 9.42
N ALA A 33 -6.92 23.66 8.82
CA ALA A 33 -6.29 24.56 7.87
C ALA A 33 -5.58 23.80 6.74
N ASP A 34 -5.56 24.38 5.54
CA ASP A 34 -4.90 23.80 4.37
C ASP A 34 -3.38 23.69 4.53
N PHE A 35 -2.80 24.51 5.41
CA PHE A 35 -1.34 24.64 5.58
C PHE A 35 -0.93 24.53 7.04
N GLY A 36 0.15 23.76 7.30
CA GLY A 36 0.58 23.38 8.64
C GLY A 36 0.83 24.54 9.59
N GLY A 37 1.51 25.59 9.15
CA GLY A 37 1.77 26.76 9.98
C GLY A 37 0.52 27.56 10.37
N SER A 38 -0.58 27.39 9.65
CA SER A 38 -1.88 27.99 9.96
C SER A 38 -2.68 27.20 11.02
N VAL A 39 -2.29 25.96 11.31
CA VAL A 39 -2.90 25.15 12.37
C VAL A 39 -2.44 25.65 13.72
N ASN A 40 -3.37 26.09 14.57
CA ASN A 40 -3.05 26.65 15.87
C ASN A 40 -3.16 25.58 16.98
N PRO A 41 -2.03 25.10 17.56
CA PRO A 41 -2.02 24.04 18.56
C PRO A 41 -2.71 24.44 19.87
N LEU A 42 -2.96 25.73 20.13
CA LEU A 42 -3.71 26.16 21.30
C LEU A 42 -5.17 25.69 21.28
N PHE A 43 -5.70 25.36 20.11
CA PHE A 43 -7.05 24.84 19.96
C PHE A 43 -7.16 23.33 20.19
N PHE A 44 -6.07 22.56 20.22
CA PHE A 44 -6.10 21.11 20.39
C PHE A 44 -6.80 20.67 21.69
N ALA A 45 -6.67 21.46 22.78
CA ALA A 45 -7.36 21.15 24.03
C ALA A 45 -8.89 21.30 23.93
N ALA A 46 -9.37 22.18 23.07
CA ALA A 46 -10.81 22.42 22.86
C ALA A 46 -11.38 21.58 21.70
N PHE A 47 -10.55 21.26 20.72
CA PHE A 47 -10.86 20.51 19.51
C PHE A 47 -9.77 19.44 19.30
N PRO A 48 -9.80 18.30 20.05
CA PRO A 48 -8.76 17.28 19.96
C PRO A 48 -8.59 16.66 18.57
N SER A 49 -9.67 16.64 17.78
CA SER A 49 -9.65 16.12 16.40
C SER A 49 -8.74 16.93 15.47
N LEU A 50 -8.47 18.18 15.80
CA LEU A 50 -7.60 19.06 15.02
C LEU A 50 -6.13 18.59 14.98
N GLU A 51 -5.69 17.79 15.96
CA GLU A 51 -4.36 17.14 15.92
C GLU A 51 -4.20 16.19 14.74
N TYR A 52 -5.31 15.70 14.19
CA TYR A 52 -5.36 14.73 13.10
C TYR A 52 -5.73 15.36 11.75
N ASP A 53 -5.88 16.68 11.69
CA ASP A 53 -6.17 17.41 10.45
C ASP A 53 -5.13 17.14 9.37
N SER A 54 -5.56 17.07 8.11
CA SER A 54 -4.65 16.88 6.98
C SER A 54 -4.29 18.21 6.35
N TRP A 55 -3.00 18.45 6.13
CA TRP A 55 -2.51 19.73 5.62
C TRP A 55 -1.17 19.59 4.90
N PHE A 56 -0.85 20.56 4.06
CA PHE A 56 0.41 20.68 3.35
C PHE A 56 1.34 21.69 4.00
N THR A 57 2.65 21.58 3.77
CA THR A 57 3.65 22.53 4.22
C THR A 57 4.98 22.37 3.47
N ILE A 58 5.90 23.29 3.74
CA ILE A 58 7.34 23.12 3.52
C ILE A 58 8.02 23.52 4.82
N GLY A 59 8.32 22.55 5.68
CA GLY A 59 9.11 22.69 6.88
C GLY A 59 8.43 23.28 8.13
N ALA A 60 7.24 23.86 8.02
CA ALA A 60 6.51 24.41 9.17
C ALA A 60 5.41 23.45 9.64
N GLY A 61 5.37 23.16 10.94
CA GLY A 61 4.28 22.43 11.59
C GLY A 61 3.32 23.36 12.35
N PRO A 62 2.35 22.78 13.07
CA PRO A 62 1.39 23.55 13.87
C PRO A 62 2.08 24.48 14.88
N GLY A 63 1.75 25.76 14.82
CA GLY A 63 2.32 26.81 15.68
C GLY A 63 3.67 27.36 15.26
N ASP A 64 4.27 26.87 14.21
CA ASP A 64 5.50 27.44 13.64
C ASP A 64 5.19 28.73 12.86
N ALA A 65 6.21 29.59 12.74
CA ALA A 65 6.10 30.75 11.87
C ALA A 65 6.01 30.29 10.41
N ASP A 66 4.91 30.62 9.73
CA ASP A 66 4.64 30.19 8.38
C ASP A 66 4.99 31.26 7.36
N GLY A 67 5.94 30.95 6.50
CA GLY A 67 6.31 31.75 5.32
C GLY A 67 5.89 31.08 4.01
N LEU A 68 4.99 30.10 4.07
CA LEU A 68 4.49 29.38 2.92
C LEU A 68 3.60 30.31 2.06
N ASN A 69 3.80 30.20 0.76
CA ASN A 69 2.95 30.84 -0.24
C ASN A 69 2.34 29.74 -1.11
N SER A 70 1.20 30.02 -1.71
CA SER A 70 0.56 29.12 -2.67
C SER A 70 0.13 29.86 -3.92
N ALA A 71 0.21 29.18 -5.05
CA ALA A 71 -0.29 29.65 -6.33
C ALA A 71 -0.85 28.48 -7.11
N PHE A 72 -2.14 28.49 -7.34
CA PHE A 72 -2.85 27.44 -8.09
C PHE A 72 -3.61 28.02 -9.27
N ASP A 73 -3.67 27.27 -10.36
CA ASP A 73 -4.58 27.57 -11.46
C ASP A 73 -6.01 27.70 -10.92
N SER A 74 -6.67 28.80 -11.29
CA SER A 74 -8.04 29.08 -10.86
C SER A 74 -9.09 28.06 -11.34
N ALA A 75 -8.70 27.19 -12.28
CA ALA A 75 -9.53 26.08 -12.75
C ALA A 75 -9.43 24.82 -11.86
N LEU A 76 -8.46 24.78 -10.93
CA LEU A 76 -8.28 23.66 -10.01
C LEU A 76 -9.23 23.75 -8.81
N THR A 77 -9.83 22.63 -8.47
CA THR A 77 -10.61 22.42 -7.24
C THR A 77 -9.84 21.64 -6.18
N SER A 78 -8.56 21.34 -6.43
CA SER A 78 -7.73 20.40 -5.66
C SER A 78 -7.76 20.63 -4.15
N LEU A 79 -7.64 21.88 -3.68
CA LEU A 79 -7.71 22.18 -2.25
C LEU A 79 -9.12 21.99 -1.69
N SER A 80 -10.17 22.40 -2.43
CA SER A 80 -11.55 22.22 -1.96
C SER A 80 -11.96 20.75 -1.96
N ASP A 81 -11.48 19.97 -2.92
CA ASP A 81 -11.72 18.53 -3.00
C ASP A 81 -11.02 17.83 -1.84
N PHE A 82 -9.75 18.15 -1.60
CA PHE A 82 -8.97 17.64 -0.48
C PHE A 82 -9.62 17.98 0.87
N ASN A 83 -10.06 19.21 1.08
CA ASN A 83 -10.72 19.64 2.31
C ASN A 83 -12.08 18.95 2.55
N SER A 84 -12.65 18.38 1.50
CA SER A 84 -13.87 17.56 1.57
C SER A 84 -13.57 16.06 1.74
N GLY A 85 -12.32 15.69 1.99
CA GLY A 85 -11.86 14.32 2.12
C GLY A 85 -11.43 13.66 0.80
N GLY A 86 -11.54 14.37 -0.33
CA GLY A 86 -11.16 13.84 -1.65
C GLY A 86 -9.65 13.84 -1.89
N ASP A 87 -9.28 13.41 -3.09
CA ASP A 87 -7.91 13.42 -3.55
C ASP A 87 -7.43 14.85 -3.85
N PHE A 88 -6.14 15.10 -3.66
CA PHE A 88 -5.51 16.34 -4.09
C PHE A 88 -4.77 16.11 -5.41
N ILE A 89 -5.17 16.80 -6.49
CA ILE A 89 -4.62 16.59 -7.83
C ILE A 89 -4.36 17.94 -8.51
N VAL A 90 -3.10 18.17 -8.87
CA VAL A 90 -2.65 19.34 -9.66
C VAL A 90 -2.07 18.83 -10.98
N ASN A 91 -2.86 18.94 -12.04
CA ASN A 91 -2.55 18.36 -13.36
C ASN A 91 -2.97 19.24 -14.54
N THR A 92 -3.08 20.55 -14.36
CA THR A 92 -3.40 21.48 -15.45
C THR A 92 -2.15 22.11 -16.05
N PHE A 93 -2.26 22.67 -17.26
CA PHE A 93 -1.15 23.32 -17.95
C PHE A 93 -0.52 24.46 -17.16
N ILE A 94 -1.33 25.29 -16.47
CA ILE A 94 -0.84 26.34 -15.56
C ILE A 94 -0.29 25.72 -14.29
N GLY A 95 -0.93 24.63 -13.81
CA GLY A 95 -0.52 23.90 -12.63
C GLY A 95 -0.78 24.61 -11.32
N GLY A 96 0.02 24.24 -10.32
CA GLY A 96 -0.05 24.83 -8.99
C GLY A 96 1.18 24.48 -8.16
N SER A 97 1.43 25.29 -7.16
CA SER A 97 2.52 25.08 -6.22
C SER A 97 2.26 25.66 -4.85
N ILE A 98 2.89 25.05 -3.84
CA ILE A 98 3.23 25.70 -2.58
C ILE A 98 4.73 26.01 -2.59
N PHE A 99 5.13 27.13 -2.04
CA PHE A 99 6.54 27.54 -2.09
C PHE A 99 6.92 28.45 -0.91
N VAL A 100 8.20 28.42 -0.57
CA VAL A 100 8.83 29.34 0.36
C VAL A 100 9.84 30.20 -0.38
N VAL A 101 9.97 31.46 0.04
CA VAL A 101 10.96 32.37 -0.55
C VAL A 101 12.34 32.03 0.00
N PRO A 102 13.28 31.60 -0.84
CA PRO A 102 14.61 31.19 -0.41
C PRO A 102 15.31 32.28 0.40
N GLY A 103 15.88 31.89 1.54
CA GLY A 103 16.61 32.81 2.42
C GLY A 103 15.74 33.82 3.19
N ALA A 104 14.42 33.86 2.99
CA ALA A 104 13.52 34.69 3.77
C ALA A 104 13.31 34.14 5.19
N ASN A 105 13.32 32.83 5.30
CA ASN A 105 13.30 32.06 6.56
C ASN A 105 14.04 30.74 6.36
N SER A 106 14.21 29.95 7.42
CA SER A 106 14.85 28.64 7.35
C SER A 106 13.88 27.48 7.08
N GLN A 107 12.66 27.77 6.66
CA GLN A 107 11.56 26.82 6.61
C GLN A 107 11.81 25.63 5.67
N GLY A 108 12.35 25.87 4.48
CA GLY A 108 12.74 24.80 3.54
C GLY A 108 14.06 24.11 3.82
N VAL A 109 14.78 24.55 4.87
CA VAL A 109 16.09 23.97 5.23
C VAL A 109 15.87 22.66 6.00
N PRO A 110 16.56 21.57 5.62
CA PRO A 110 16.38 20.29 6.31
C PRO A 110 16.78 20.35 7.79
N VAL A 111 15.92 19.82 8.66
CA VAL A 111 16.22 19.56 10.07
C VAL A 111 16.49 18.06 10.22
N ALA A 112 17.67 17.71 10.72
CA ALA A 112 18.12 16.31 10.78
C ALA A 112 18.02 15.56 9.41
N GLY A 113 18.29 16.27 8.32
CA GLY A 113 18.25 15.72 6.96
C GLY A 113 16.85 15.56 6.37
N ARG A 114 15.81 16.14 6.99
CA ARG A 114 14.42 16.02 6.55
C ARG A 114 13.74 17.37 6.45
N VAL A 115 12.85 17.51 5.50
CA VAL A 115 11.92 18.65 5.38
C VAL A 115 10.51 18.09 5.49
N LEU A 116 9.69 18.64 6.39
CA LEU A 116 8.29 18.29 6.53
C LEU A 116 7.51 18.83 5.33
N LEU A 117 6.71 18.00 4.66
CA LEU A 117 5.91 18.40 3.50
C LEU A 117 4.40 18.36 3.76
N GLY A 118 3.96 17.77 4.87
CA GLY A 118 2.55 17.72 5.24
C GLY A 118 2.28 16.71 6.34
N GLN A 119 1.04 16.70 6.78
CA GLN A 119 0.41 15.65 7.58
C GLN A 119 -0.81 15.16 6.82
N PHE A 120 -0.98 13.86 6.71
CA PHE A 120 -2.09 13.26 5.98
C PHE A 120 -2.69 12.14 6.82
N THR A 121 -3.91 12.34 7.29
CA THR A 121 -4.65 11.41 8.12
C THR A 121 -5.70 10.71 7.29
N THR A 122 -5.66 9.40 7.24
CA THR A 122 -6.62 8.56 6.54
C THR A 122 -6.65 7.16 7.16
N ALA A 123 -7.76 6.45 6.99
CA ALA A 123 -7.87 5.03 7.36
C ALA A 123 -7.22 4.09 6.32
N GLY A 124 -6.75 4.62 5.20
CA GLY A 124 -6.15 3.88 4.10
C GLY A 124 -4.69 4.20 3.87
N GLN A 125 -4.18 3.70 2.76
CA GLN A 125 -2.86 4.03 2.24
C GLN A 125 -2.88 5.38 1.54
N VAL A 126 -1.87 6.20 1.77
CA VAL A 126 -1.61 7.43 1.00
C VAL A 126 -0.67 7.09 -0.14
N ASN A 127 -1.06 7.40 -1.37
CA ASN A 127 -0.16 7.38 -2.52
C ASN A 127 0.11 8.81 -2.95
N ALA A 128 1.37 9.14 -3.13
CA ALA A 128 1.81 10.47 -3.52
C ALA A 128 2.64 10.42 -4.80
N LEU A 129 2.37 11.33 -5.70
CA LEU A 129 3.22 11.70 -6.83
C LEU A 129 3.63 13.15 -6.61
N VAL A 130 4.92 13.40 -6.39
CA VAL A 130 5.40 14.69 -5.89
C VAL A 130 6.54 15.20 -6.76
N ASN A 131 6.54 16.50 -7.04
CA ASN A 131 7.64 17.19 -7.70
C ASN A 131 8.17 18.28 -6.78
N LEU A 132 9.50 18.32 -6.62
CA LEU A 132 10.17 19.27 -5.74
C LEU A 132 11.09 20.19 -6.53
N GLN A 133 11.10 21.45 -6.15
CA GLN A 133 12.20 22.36 -6.45
C GLN A 133 13.12 22.45 -5.23
N ILE A 134 14.39 22.20 -5.45
CA ILE A 134 15.42 22.22 -4.43
C ILE A 134 16.44 23.28 -4.83
N ARG A 135 16.81 24.14 -3.89
CA ARG A 135 17.84 25.15 -4.11
C ARG A 135 19.10 24.76 -3.38
N ASP A 136 20.22 24.76 -4.09
CA ASP A 136 21.52 24.49 -3.50
C ASP A 136 22.17 25.75 -2.89
N GLN A 137 23.33 25.58 -2.31
CA GLN A 137 24.09 26.67 -1.69
C GLN A 137 24.62 27.71 -2.72
N SER A 138 24.78 27.29 -3.97
CA SER A 138 25.13 28.18 -5.07
C SER A 138 23.96 29.01 -5.57
N GLN A 139 22.80 28.85 -4.94
CA GLN A 139 21.51 29.44 -5.31
C GLN A 139 21.00 28.94 -6.66
N GLU A 140 21.48 27.78 -7.12
CA GLU A 140 20.98 27.10 -8.32
C GLU A 140 19.78 26.23 -7.97
N SER A 141 18.78 26.24 -8.84
CA SER A 141 17.57 25.43 -8.67
C SER A 141 17.71 24.08 -9.36
N HIS A 142 17.40 23.02 -8.63
CA HIS A 142 17.33 21.64 -9.10
C HIS A 142 15.90 21.15 -8.96
N TYR A 143 15.50 20.22 -9.82
CA TYR A 143 14.15 19.68 -9.85
C TYR A 143 14.18 18.16 -9.66
N ALA A 144 13.43 17.66 -8.69
CA ALA A 144 13.17 16.24 -8.50
C ALA A 144 11.71 16.00 -8.89
N GLU A 145 11.50 15.33 -10.02
CA GLU A 145 10.18 15.17 -10.62
C GLU A 145 9.74 13.70 -10.64
N GLY A 146 8.44 13.47 -10.57
CA GLY A 146 7.85 12.15 -10.69
C GLY A 146 8.17 11.22 -9.52
N MET A 147 8.44 11.76 -8.32
CA MET A 147 8.70 10.94 -7.14
C MET A 147 7.41 10.32 -6.65
N THR A 148 7.36 8.99 -6.63
CA THR A 148 6.22 8.23 -6.11
C THR A 148 6.52 7.73 -4.70
N LEU A 149 5.56 7.94 -3.80
CA LEU A 149 5.65 7.52 -2.39
C LEU A 149 4.33 6.86 -2.00
N THR A 150 4.41 5.83 -1.17
CA THR A 150 3.23 5.16 -0.58
C THR A 150 3.43 5.06 0.93
N PHE A 151 2.44 5.47 1.70
CA PHE A 151 2.48 5.51 3.17
C PHE A 151 1.16 4.96 3.76
N PRO A 152 1.22 4.27 4.89
CA PRO A 152 2.41 3.59 5.38
C PRO A 152 2.82 2.50 4.38
N GLN A 153 4.07 2.13 4.38
CA GLN A 153 4.49 0.86 3.78
C GLN A 153 4.07 -0.23 4.75
N ILE A 154 2.81 -0.63 4.64
CA ILE A 154 2.27 -1.71 5.47
C ILE A 154 2.76 -3.02 4.87
N GLU A 155 3.49 -3.81 5.65
CA GLU A 155 3.80 -5.17 5.27
C GLU A 155 2.53 -6.01 5.38
N LEU A 156 2.02 -6.42 4.23
CA LEU A 156 0.81 -7.26 4.16
C LEU A 156 1.19 -8.74 4.24
N GLY A 157 0.50 -9.50 5.07
CA GLY A 157 0.74 -10.93 5.20
C GLY A 157 -0.30 -11.61 6.08
N CYS A 158 -0.19 -12.92 6.22
CA CYS A 158 -1.00 -13.66 7.17
C CYS A 158 -0.55 -13.35 8.60
N MET A 159 -1.45 -12.88 9.46
CA MET A 159 -1.21 -12.56 10.87
C MET A 159 -1.64 -13.68 11.83
N ASP A 160 -2.15 -14.80 11.35
CA ASP A 160 -2.47 -15.95 12.18
C ASP A 160 -1.22 -16.78 12.47
N GLU A 161 -0.75 -16.78 13.72
CA GLU A 161 0.44 -17.53 14.18
C GLU A 161 0.29 -19.05 13.99
N THR A 162 -0.93 -19.55 13.80
CA THR A 162 -1.18 -20.98 13.57
C THR A 162 -1.15 -21.36 12.11
N ALA A 163 -1.20 -20.38 11.22
CA ALA A 163 -1.13 -20.59 9.77
C ALA A 163 0.29 -20.98 9.33
N CYS A 164 0.35 -21.86 8.34
CA CYS A 164 1.63 -22.31 7.80
C CYS A 164 2.40 -21.22 7.03
N ASN A 165 1.72 -20.18 6.59
CA ASN A 165 2.27 -19.01 5.90
C ASN A 165 2.24 -17.74 6.77
N PHE A 166 2.24 -17.90 8.10
CA PHE A 166 2.35 -16.79 9.02
C PHE A 166 3.54 -15.88 8.68
N ASN A 167 3.29 -14.58 8.61
CA ASN A 167 4.33 -13.58 8.42
C ASN A 167 4.46 -12.72 9.70
N PRO A 168 5.51 -12.89 10.50
CA PRO A 168 5.70 -12.14 11.74
C PRO A 168 5.97 -10.64 11.51
N ASP A 169 6.35 -10.23 10.30
CA ASP A 169 6.60 -8.84 9.95
C ASP A 169 5.34 -8.14 9.39
N ALA A 170 4.24 -8.90 9.19
CA ALA A 170 2.99 -8.32 8.71
C ALA A 170 2.38 -7.37 9.74
N GLU A 171 2.04 -6.19 9.29
CA GLU A 171 1.34 -5.16 10.07
C GLU A 171 -0.17 -5.18 9.81
N GLN A 172 -0.59 -5.82 8.71
CA GLN A 172 -1.99 -5.98 8.35
C GLN A 172 -2.22 -7.34 7.69
N ASP A 173 -3.30 -8.01 8.10
CA ASP A 173 -3.73 -9.26 7.49
C ASP A 173 -4.24 -9.01 6.06
N ASN A 174 -3.69 -9.77 5.11
CA ASN A 174 -4.09 -9.74 3.70
C ASN A 174 -5.14 -10.81 3.34
N GLY A 175 -5.64 -11.57 4.32
CA GLY A 175 -6.62 -12.64 4.12
C GLY A 175 -6.08 -13.89 3.42
N THR A 176 -4.75 -14.06 3.35
CA THR A 176 -4.13 -15.21 2.68
C THR A 176 -3.69 -16.33 3.62
N CYS A 177 -4.11 -16.26 4.90
CA CYS A 177 -3.78 -17.29 5.88
C CYS A 177 -4.21 -18.67 5.36
N ALA A 178 -3.29 -19.63 5.43
CA ALA A 178 -3.49 -20.99 4.98
C ALA A 178 -3.07 -22.00 6.04
N GLU A 179 -3.73 -23.13 6.07
CA GLU A 179 -3.34 -24.28 6.88
C GLU A 179 -2.57 -25.31 6.04
N ASN A 180 -1.80 -26.16 6.70
CA ASN A 180 -1.24 -27.31 6.02
C ASN A 180 -2.36 -28.30 5.68
N ASP A 181 -2.32 -28.86 4.48
CA ASP A 181 -3.11 -30.02 4.15
C ASP A 181 -2.58 -31.28 4.88
N ASP A 182 -3.27 -32.40 4.74
CA ASP A 182 -2.85 -33.65 5.39
C ASP A 182 -1.52 -34.22 4.83
N CYS A 183 -1.07 -33.66 3.70
CA CYS A 183 0.26 -33.94 3.12
C CYS A 183 1.35 -33.03 3.69
N GLY A 184 1.01 -32.04 4.51
CA GLY A 184 1.93 -31.04 5.06
C GLY A 184 2.25 -29.91 4.10
N VAL A 185 1.50 -29.74 3.03
CA VAL A 185 1.65 -28.65 2.06
C VAL A 185 0.80 -27.49 2.49
N CYS A 186 1.40 -26.31 2.66
CA CYS A 186 0.70 -25.11 3.06
C CYS A 186 -0.29 -24.67 1.98
N GLY A 187 -1.59 -24.57 2.34
CA GLY A 187 -2.65 -24.26 1.39
C GLY A 187 -2.89 -25.32 0.32
N GLY A 188 -2.41 -26.54 0.56
CA GLY A 188 -2.56 -27.67 -0.36
C GLY A 188 -3.99 -28.22 -0.41
N ASP A 189 -4.22 -29.11 -1.36
CA ASP A 189 -5.51 -29.77 -1.61
C ASP A 189 -5.44 -31.29 -1.44
N ASN A 190 -4.41 -31.80 -0.75
CA ASN A 190 -4.15 -33.21 -0.51
C ASN A 190 -3.69 -34.01 -1.76
N SER A 191 -3.54 -33.37 -2.91
CA SER A 191 -3.17 -34.06 -4.14
C SER A 191 -1.73 -34.56 -4.17
N SER A 192 -0.85 -33.96 -3.35
CA SER A 192 0.57 -34.26 -3.35
C SER A 192 0.93 -35.59 -2.68
N CYS A 193 0.04 -36.16 -1.86
CA CYS A 193 0.21 -37.46 -1.19
C CYS A 193 -1.04 -38.35 -1.32
N GLY A 194 -1.94 -38.02 -2.24
CA GLY A 194 -3.06 -38.85 -2.60
C GLY A 194 -2.64 -40.05 -3.43
N GLY A 195 -3.29 -41.19 -3.22
CA GLY A 195 -3.08 -42.40 -3.95
C GLY A 195 -3.82 -43.56 -3.31
N CYS A 196 -3.67 -44.76 -3.87
CA CYS A 196 -4.30 -45.93 -3.29
C CYS A 196 -3.57 -46.40 -2.01
N THR A 197 -4.26 -46.34 -0.85
CA THR A 197 -3.72 -46.76 0.46
C THR A 197 -4.03 -48.19 0.83
N ASP A 198 -4.82 -48.92 0.02
CA ASP A 198 -5.11 -50.34 0.25
C ASP A 198 -3.95 -51.24 -0.20
N SER A 199 -3.23 -51.84 0.76
CA SER A 199 -2.09 -52.75 0.49
C SER A 199 -2.46 -53.98 -0.29
N THR A 200 -3.74 -54.31 -0.47
CA THR A 200 -4.24 -55.44 -1.25
C THR A 200 -4.56 -55.06 -2.70
N ALA A 201 -4.66 -53.75 -2.98
CA ALA A 201 -4.88 -53.24 -4.31
C ALA A 201 -3.64 -53.45 -5.20
N CYS A 202 -3.88 -53.66 -6.49
CA CYS A 202 -2.79 -53.87 -7.45
C CYS A 202 -2.01 -52.57 -7.77
N ASN A 203 -2.59 -51.44 -7.50
CA ASN A 203 -1.99 -50.10 -7.63
C ASN A 203 -1.70 -49.45 -6.29
N TYR A 204 -1.47 -50.27 -5.24
CA TYR A 204 -1.08 -49.74 -3.93
C TYR A 204 0.13 -48.81 -4.02
N ASP A 205 0.00 -47.63 -3.45
CA ASP A 205 1.10 -46.66 -3.30
C ASP A 205 1.52 -46.56 -1.84
N SER A 206 2.70 -47.07 -1.52
CA SER A 206 3.23 -47.01 -0.15
C SER A 206 3.60 -45.58 0.33
N ALA A 207 3.66 -44.60 -0.56
CA ALA A 207 3.92 -43.22 -0.28
C ALA A 207 2.62 -42.39 -0.07
N ALA A 208 1.48 -42.95 -0.49
CA ALA A 208 0.19 -42.29 -0.28
C ALA A 208 -0.17 -42.28 1.21
N VAL A 209 -0.58 -41.10 1.67
CA VAL A 209 -1.07 -40.85 3.03
C VAL A 209 -2.61 -40.79 3.04
N ILE A 210 -3.20 -40.38 1.92
CA ILE A 210 -4.65 -40.23 1.74
C ILE A 210 -5.10 -41.10 0.58
N ASP A 211 -6.20 -41.83 0.81
CA ASP A 211 -6.87 -42.56 -0.26
C ASP A 211 -7.62 -41.61 -1.18
N ASP A 212 -7.19 -41.54 -2.43
CA ASP A 212 -7.82 -40.73 -3.48
C ASP A 212 -8.98 -41.46 -4.22
N GLY A 213 -9.30 -42.66 -3.77
CA GLY A 213 -10.33 -43.52 -4.38
C GLY A 213 -9.84 -44.23 -5.66
N SER A 214 -8.55 -44.18 -5.96
CA SER A 214 -7.98 -44.81 -7.16
C SER A 214 -7.69 -46.28 -7.00
N CYS A 215 -7.92 -46.89 -5.81
CA CYS A 215 -7.63 -48.29 -5.56
C CYS A 215 -8.33 -49.21 -6.56
N ALA A 216 -7.55 -50.08 -7.16
CA ALA A 216 -8.02 -51.03 -8.15
C ALA A 216 -7.63 -52.48 -7.79
N VAL A 217 -8.43 -53.39 -8.26
CA VAL A 217 -8.13 -54.83 -8.15
C VAL A 217 -7.77 -55.39 -9.52
N ASN A 218 -7.00 -56.48 -9.54
CA ASN A 218 -6.78 -57.21 -10.80
C ASN A 218 -8.09 -57.82 -11.29
N ASP A 219 -8.34 -57.69 -12.59
CA ASP A 219 -9.36 -58.47 -13.26
C ASP A 219 -8.97 -59.95 -13.41
N GLU A 220 -9.84 -60.72 -14.01
CA GLU A 220 -9.61 -62.14 -14.26
C GLU A 220 -8.42 -62.42 -15.17
N CYS A 221 -7.98 -61.44 -15.96
CA CYS A 221 -6.82 -61.45 -16.79
C CYS A 221 -5.52 -60.99 -16.09
N GLY A 222 -5.62 -60.58 -14.84
CA GLY A 222 -4.51 -60.04 -14.06
C GLY A 222 -4.14 -58.60 -14.39
N VAL A 223 -5.02 -57.87 -15.09
CA VAL A 223 -4.83 -56.43 -15.42
C VAL A 223 -5.40 -55.62 -14.31
N CYS A 224 -4.57 -54.72 -13.73
CA CYS A 224 -4.98 -53.84 -12.66
C CYS A 224 -6.05 -52.85 -13.15
N GLY A 225 -7.23 -52.84 -12.53
CA GLY A 225 -8.35 -51.99 -12.94
C GLY A 225 -8.95 -52.36 -14.30
N GLY A 226 -8.64 -53.53 -14.80
CA GLY A 226 -9.14 -54.00 -16.08
C GLY A 226 -10.65 -54.31 -16.07
N GLY A 227 -11.21 -54.41 -17.26
CA GLY A 227 -12.64 -54.72 -17.46
C GLY A 227 -12.98 -56.19 -17.52
N GLY A 228 -12.02 -57.10 -17.27
CA GLY A 228 -12.19 -58.55 -17.38
C GLY A 228 -12.19 -59.05 -18.82
N ILE A 229 -12.65 -60.31 -18.99
CA ILE A 229 -12.75 -60.93 -20.32
C ILE A 229 -13.83 -60.22 -21.11
N ALA A 230 -13.49 -59.75 -22.34
CA ALA A 230 -14.48 -59.11 -23.23
C ALA A 230 -15.60 -60.05 -23.64
N ASP A 231 -16.82 -59.53 -23.75
CA ASP A 231 -18.00 -60.30 -24.16
C ASP A 231 -17.75 -61.05 -25.47
N GLY A 232 -17.83 -62.41 -25.37
CA GLY A 232 -17.59 -63.30 -26.51
C GLY A 232 -16.17 -63.83 -26.72
N ALA A 233 -15.20 -63.42 -25.86
CA ALA A 233 -13.87 -63.99 -25.77
C ALA A 233 -13.88 -65.23 -24.84
N CYS A 234 -12.96 -66.16 -25.06
CA CYS A 234 -12.83 -67.36 -24.23
C CYS A 234 -11.61 -67.29 -23.27
N ASP A 235 -10.74 -66.35 -23.48
CA ASP A 235 -9.49 -66.16 -22.72
C ASP A 235 -9.02 -64.71 -22.84
N CYS A 236 -8.10 -64.30 -22.03
CA CYS A 236 -7.42 -63.02 -22.08
C CYS A 236 -6.54 -62.90 -23.32
#